data_820ada31f9b5c00ca08d7eaf449ed34d
#
_entry.id   820ada31f9b5c00ca08d7eaf449ed34d
#
_cell.length_a   1.000
_cell.length_b   1.000
_cell.length_c   1.000
_cell.angle_alpha   90.00
_cell.angle_beta   90.00
_cell.angle_gamma   90.00
#
_symmetry.space_group_name_H-M   'P 1'
#
loop_
_entity.id
_entity.type
_entity.pdbx_description
1 polymer ?
#
loop_
_entity_poly.entity_id
_entity_poly.type
_entity_poly.pdbx_seq_one_letter_code
_entity_poly.pdbx_strand_id
1 'polypeptide(L)'
;MKKLISLVLAGILAISLAACGSSQPAPASSSAASSSVPASSEPASSSQPVPKPAEKDYTVSVVLKTLSSEYWGYVKAGCDKAAQDFGITVNVLGPAAESEISEQVAQIEQQLSANVDAIVVAPCESSAAAGALAPAIGKIPVLFVDTDAELEGKTSFVGTGNKEAAALGGKYIADKLGKGGKAVCICGQLGEATSESRLSGYKESLEAGGITVLDTLSGQNTADKSMATMEDLLARFPNEIQAVLCHNDDTAIGAQQACEQNGIDNIKIIGFDGNKSAVDLILAGKLEGTIAQQPFQMGYMAVEAAVKSINGEKIDPVIPVPAKLITKDNAQAYLDELASMSK
;
A
#
# COMPACT_ATOMS: atom_id res chain seq x y z
N MET A 1 34.52 -28.17 39.48
CA MET A 1 35.11 -27.64 40.75
C MET A 1 34.52 -26.28 41.03
N LYS A 2 33.88 -26.24 42.19
CA LYS A 2 33.70 -25.09 43.13
C LYS A 2 33.01 -23.85 42.56
N LYS A 3 31.73 -23.59 42.91
CA LYS A 3 31.21 -23.03 44.19
C LYS A 3 31.31 -21.48 44.16
N LEU A 4 30.27 -20.78 44.33
CA LEU A 4 29.37 -20.35 45.44
C LEU A 4 29.51 -18.83 45.57
N ILE A 5 28.60 -18.00 45.87
CA ILE A 5 27.61 -17.74 46.92
C ILE A 5 27.23 -16.26 46.73
N SER A 6 25.96 -15.87 46.60
CA SER A 6 25.05 -15.32 47.62
C SER A 6 25.37 -13.95 48.23
N LEU A 7 24.46 -13.04 48.31
CA LEU A 7 23.59 -12.53 49.39
C LEU A 7 23.07 -11.15 49.00
N VAL A 8 21.76 -10.91 48.86
CA VAL A 8 20.77 -10.45 49.85
C VAL A 8 21.19 -9.19 50.64
N LEU A 9 20.48 -8.09 50.47
CA LEU A 9 19.96 -7.32 51.61
C LEU A 9 18.72 -6.47 51.19
N ALA A 10 17.68 -6.68 51.97
CA ALA A 10 16.41 -5.98 51.98
C ALA A 10 16.57 -4.66 52.82
N GLY A 11 15.76 -3.71 52.51
CA GLY A 11 15.61 -2.48 53.31
C GLY A 11 14.22 -1.90 53.14
N ILE A 12 13.42 -2.09 54.14
CA ILE A 12 12.05 -1.70 54.42
C ILE A 12 12.08 -0.31 55.12
N LEU A 13 11.03 0.45 54.94
CA LEU A 13 10.27 1.31 55.87
C LEU A 13 9.83 2.58 55.15
N ALA A 14 8.61 2.90 54.95
CA ALA A 14 7.37 3.00 55.72
C ALA A 14 7.02 4.46 56.09
N ILE A 15 5.84 4.86 55.73
CA ILE A 15 4.80 5.65 56.45
C ILE A 15 5.03 7.16 56.65
N SER A 16 4.10 7.96 56.15
CA SER A 16 3.23 8.76 57.01
C SER A 16 2.05 9.39 56.25
N LEU A 17 0.92 9.18 56.90
CA LEU A 17 -0.41 9.78 56.71
C LEU A 17 -0.45 11.23 57.18
N ALA A 18 -1.41 12.00 56.63
CA ALA A 18 -2.39 12.86 57.32
C ALA A 18 -3.13 13.66 56.24
N ALA A 19 -4.36 13.55 56.01
CA ALA A 19 -5.62 13.67 56.73
C ALA A 19 -6.20 15.08 56.69
N CYS A 20 -7.51 15.06 56.30
CA CYS A 20 -8.61 15.95 56.67
C CYS A 20 -8.85 17.29 55.95
N GLY A 21 -10.07 17.41 55.47
CA GLY A 21 -10.91 18.54 55.52
C GLY A 21 -12.12 18.54 54.61
N SER A 22 -13.21 18.08 55.21
CA SER A 22 -14.60 18.06 54.76
C SER A 22 -15.19 19.42 54.41
N SER A 23 -16.10 19.51 53.43
CA SER A 23 -17.47 19.98 53.63
C SER A 23 -18.29 20.01 52.35
N GLN A 24 -19.40 19.31 52.38
CA GLN A 24 -20.59 19.47 51.51
C GLN A 24 -21.59 20.36 52.26
N PRO A 25 -22.52 21.10 51.64
CA PRO A 25 -23.72 20.53 51.04
C PRO A 25 -24.26 21.20 49.74
N ALA A 26 -25.10 20.45 49.06
CA ALA A 26 -26.06 20.85 48.03
C ALA A 26 -27.27 21.61 48.67
N PRO A 27 -28.34 22.11 47.92
CA PRO A 27 -28.91 21.61 46.68
C PRO A 27 -29.50 22.66 45.68
N ALA A 28 -29.88 22.13 44.49
CA ALA A 28 -31.03 22.45 43.62
C ALA A 28 -31.06 23.78 42.84
N SER A 29 -31.12 23.65 41.51
CA SER A 29 -32.32 23.97 40.74
C SER A 29 -32.22 23.59 39.28
N SER A 30 -33.28 23.02 38.76
CA SER A 30 -33.56 22.56 37.40
C SER A 30 -33.57 23.69 36.36
N SER A 31 -32.96 23.46 35.19
CA SER A 31 -33.55 23.93 33.96
C SER A 31 -33.07 23.09 32.78
N ALA A 32 -34.03 22.53 32.05
CA ALA A 32 -33.87 21.77 30.84
C ALA A 32 -33.21 22.63 29.76
N ALA A 33 -32.14 22.13 29.16
CA ALA A 33 -31.63 22.64 27.89
C ALA A 33 -31.59 21.50 26.88
N SER A 34 -32.35 21.74 25.84
CA SER A 34 -32.55 20.97 24.62
C SER A 34 -31.24 20.48 24.01
N SER A 35 -31.07 19.21 23.82
CA SER A 35 -29.98 18.60 23.04
C SER A 35 -30.22 18.85 21.55
N SER A 36 -29.49 19.81 20.97
CA SER A 36 -29.35 19.91 19.52
C SER A 36 -28.23 18.93 19.09
N VAL A 37 -28.64 17.90 18.35
CA VAL A 37 -27.75 17.00 17.60
C VAL A 37 -27.01 17.83 16.54
N PRO A 38 -25.67 17.77 16.43
CA PRO A 38 -25.01 18.39 15.31
C PRO A 38 -25.28 17.58 14.05
N ALA A 39 -25.79 18.26 13.03
CA ALA A 39 -26.01 17.71 11.69
C ALA A 39 -24.68 17.17 11.14
N SER A 40 -24.77 15.96 10.58
CA SER A 40 -23.77 15.34 9.75
C SER A 40 -23.37 16.31 8.63
N SER A 41 -22.13 16.74 8.65
CA SER A 41 -21.55 17.47 7.52
C SER A 41 -21.32 16.49 6.38
N GLU A 42 -22.09 16.63 5.29
CA GLU A 42 -21.79 16.04 4.00
C GLU A 42 -20.34 16.37 3.60
N PRO A 43 -19.59 15.41 2.99
CA PRO A 43 -18.29 15.73 2.45
C PRO A 43 -18.47 16.73 1.30
N ALA A 44 -17.92 17.92 1.48
CA ALA A 44 -17.85 18.91 0.43
C ALA A 44 -17.16 18.29 -0.80
N SER A 45 -17.89 18.17 -1.90
CA SER A 45 -17.35 17.92 -3.23
C SER A 45 -16.34 19.01 -3.53
N SER A 46 -15.04 18.74 -3.32
CA SER A 46 -13.99 19.62 -3.77
C SER A 46 -13.92 19.49 -5.29
N SER A 47 -14.59 20.39 -6.01
CA SER A 47 -14.27 20.61 -7.41
C SER A 47 -12.81 21.06 -7.49
N GLN A 48 -11.91 20.14 -7.81
CA GLN A 48 -10.53 20.48 -8.11
C GLN A 48 -10.52 21.45 -9.30
N PRO A 49 -9.69 22.51 -9.27
CA PRO A 49 -9.57 23.40 -10.40
C PRO A 49 -9.14 22.61 -11.63
N VAL A 50 -9.82 22.80 -12.75
CA VAL A 50 -9.47 22.19 -14.04
C VAL A 50 -8.01 22.55 -14.34
N PRO A 51 -7.14 21.56 -14.62
CA PRO A 51 -5.74 21.83 -14.89
C PRO A 51 -5.59 22.81 -16.06
N LYS A 52 -4.68 23.77 -15.94
CA LYS A 52 -4.35 24.67 -17.05
C LYS A 52 -3.57 23.87 -18.09
N PRO A 53 -3.98 23.86 -19.39
CA PRO A 53 -3.24 23.21 -20.45
C PRO A 53 -1.77 23.68 -20.49
N ALA A 54 -0.86 22.79 -20.84
CA ALA A 54 0.56 23.11 -20.99
C ALA A 54 0.75 24.22 -22.05
N GLU A 55 1.68 25.13 -21.78
CA GLU A 55 1.99 26.23 -22.72
C GLU A 55 2.85 25.78 -23.91
N LYS A 56 3.34 24.53 -23.88
CA LYS A 56 4.19 23.88 -24.89
C LYS A 56 3.82 22.41 -25.01
N ASP A 57 4.20 21.80 -26.13
CA ASP A 57 4.09 20.36 -26.35
C ASP A 57 5.18 19.64 -25.53
N TYR A 58 4.85 19.25 -24.29
CA TYR A 58 5.76 18.44 -23.46
C TYR A 58 5.60 16.96 -23.76
N THR A 59 6.70 16.23 -23.64
CA THR A 59 6.74 14.78 -23.68
C THR A 59 7.17 14.27 -22.31
N VAL A 60 6.26 13.59 -21.61
CA VAL A 60 6.53 12.91 -20.34
C VAL A 60 6.62 11.41 -20.61
N SER A 61 7.70 10.77 -20.19
CA SER A 61 7.79 9.30 -20.24
C SER A 61 7.43 8.70 -18.89
N VAL A 62 6.62 7.65 -18.91
CA VAL A 62 6.23 6.86 -17.73
C VAL A 62 6.65 5.42 -17.95
N VAL A 63 7.62 4.92 -17.18
CA VAL A 63 8.08 3.54 -17.26
C VAL A 63 7.59 2.78 -16.04
N LEU A 64 6.60 1.91 -16.26
CA LEU A 64 5.95 1.09 -15.23
C LEU A 64 6.69 -0.25 -15.06
N LYS A 65 6.30 -1.04 -14.04
CA LYS A 65 6.90 -2.36 -13.81
C LYS A 65 6.47 -3.40 -14.87
N THR A 66 5.25 -3.25 -15.40
CA THR A 66 4.72 -4.05 -16.53
C THR A 66 3.42 -3.40 -17.02
N LEU A 67 2.92 -3.83 -18.17
CA LEU A 67 1.58 -3.46 -18.66
C LEU A 67 0.62 -4.67 -18.71
N SER A 68 1.05 -5.83 -18.21
CA SER A 68 0.29 -7.09 -18.30
C SER A 68 -0.64 -7.32 -17.10
N SER A 69 -0.55 -6.56 -16.01
CA SER A 69 -1.43 -6.70 -14.85
C SER A 69 -2.56 -5.68 -14.82
N GLU A 70 -3.65 -6.03 -14.15
CA GLU A 70 -4.83 -5.16 -13.98
C GLU A 70 -4.46 -3.84 -13.29
N TYR A 71 -3.65 -3.91 -12.22
CA TYR A 71 -3.19 -2.76 -11.47
C TYR A 71 -2.48 -1.70 -12.34
N TRP A 72 -1.49 -2.13 -13.13
CA TRP A 72 -0.75 -1.23 -14.02
C TRP A 72 -1.59 -0.69 -15.16
N GLY A 73 -2.65 -1.40 -15.55
CA GLY A 73 -3.69 -0.90 -16.46
C GLY A 73 -4.41 0.33 -15.90
N TYR A 74 -4.74 0.34 -14.61
CA TYR A 74 -5.33 1.52 -13.95
C TYR A 74 -4.35 2.68 -13.82
N VAL A 75 -3.08 2.42 -13.48
CA VAL A 75 -2.06 3.48 -13.44
C VAL A 75 -1.91 4.13 -14.81
N LYS A 76 -1.82 3.29 -15.86
CA LYS A 76 -1.76 3.79 -17.25
C LYS A 76 -2.97 4.63 -17.61
N ALA A 77 -4.19 4.21 -17.26
CA ALA A 77 -5.40 4.98 -17.54
C ALA A 77 -5.36 6.37 -16.85
N GLY A 78 -4.81 6.45 -15.66
CA GLY A 78 -4.56 7.73 -14.98
C GLY A 78 -3.56 8.62 -15.73
N CYS A 79 -2.48 8.04 -16.23
CA CYS A 79 -1.49 8.75 -17.07
C CYS A 79 -2.13 9.26 -18.37
N ASP A 80 -2.91 8.42 -19.05
CA ASP A 80 -3.61 8.76 -20.29
C ASP A 80 -4.61 9.92 -20.08
N LYS A 81 -5.33 9.88 -18.95
CA LYS A 81 -6.26 10.97 -18.58
C LYS A 81 -5.52 12.28 -18.32
N ALA A 82 -4.40 12.24 -17.61
CA ALA A 82 -3.57 13.42 -17.38
C ALA A 82 -3.02 13.97 -18.70
N ALA A 83 -2.60 13.10 -19.63
CA ALA A 83 -2.16 13.51 -20.96
C ALA A 83 -3.23 14.32 -21.70
N GLN A 84 -4.50 13.86 -21.64
CA GLN A 84 -5.64 14.55 -22.23
C GLN A 84 -5.92 15.90 -21.57
N ASP A 85 -5.95 15.94 -20.23
CA ASP A 85 -6.30 17.14 -19.47
C ASP A 85 -5.25 18.24 -19.57
N PHE A 86 -3.97 17.86 -19.63
CA PHE A 86 -2.86 18.82 -19.78
C PHE A 86 -2.51 19.11 -21.25
N GLY A 87 -3.04 18.35 -22.20
CA GLY A 87 -2.75 18.52 -23.63
C GLY A 87 -1.28 18.24 -23.98
N ILE A 88 -0.70 17.19 -23.41
CA ILE A 88 0.71 16.79 -23.57
C ILE A 88 0.81 15.37 -24.15
N THR A 89 2.01 15.01 -24.60
CA THR A 89 2.32 13.62 -24.95
C THR A 89 2.82 12.86 -23.73
N VAL A 90 2.18 11.72 -23.41
CA VAL A 90 2.64 10.80 -22.38
C VAL A 90 2.94 9.44 -22.99
N ASN A 91 4.21 9.00 -22.92
CA ASN A 91 4.63 7.69 -23.37
C ASN A 91 4.65 6.74 -22.19
N VAL A 92 3.69 5.80 -22.13
CA VAL A 92 3.64 4.78 -21.06
C VAL A 92 4.22 3.48 -21.58
N LEU A 93 5.26 3.00 -20.93
CA LEU A 93 6.00 1.78 -21.24
C LEU A 93 6.11 0.88 -20.00
N GLY A 94 6.52 -0.35 -20.22
CA GLY A 94 6.86 -1.32 -19.19
C GLY A 94 7.33 -2.61 -19.81
N PRO A 95 8.20 -3.38 -19.13
CA PRO A 95 8.63 -4.69 -19.59
C PRO A 95 7.48 -5.70 -19.61
N ALA A 96 7.71 -6.86 -20.18
CA ALA A 96 6.71 -7.93 -20.25
C ALA A 96 6.30 -8.46 -18.88
N ALA A 97 7.23 -8.44 -17.89
CA ALA A 97 7.00 -8.86 -16.50
C ALA A 97 7.83 -8.01 -15.53
N GLU A 98 7.38 -7.92 -14.28
CA GLU A 98 8.08 -7.18 -13.21
C GLU A 98 9.48 -7.74 -12.89
N SER A 99 9.75 -9.00 -13.23
CA SER A 99 11.06 -9.63 -13.09
C SER A 99 12.09 -9.22 -14.17
N GLU A 100 11.65 -8.53 -15.23
CA GLU A 100 12.50 -8.13 -16.37
C GLU A 100 13.22 -6.80 -16.11
N ILE A 101 14.05 -6.77 -15.04
CA ILE A 101 14.75 -5.58 -14.55
C ILE A 101 15.61 -4.94 -15.65
N SER A 102 16.37 -5.77 -16.40
CA SER A 102 17.26 -5.28 -17.45
C SER A 102 16.51 -4.65 -18.61
N GLU A 103 15.33 -5.15 -18.95
CA GLU A 103 14.46 -4.56 -19.97
C GLU A 103 13.95 -3.19 -19.52
N GLN A 104 13.51 -3.07 -18.25
CA GLN A 104 13.10 -1.78 -17.73
C GLN A 104 14.22 -0.75 -17.75
N VAL A 105 15.45 -1.12 -17.34
CA VAL A 105 16.62 -0.25 -17.40
C VAL A 105 16.86 0.21 -18.84
N ALA A 106 16.82 -0.68 -19.81
CA ALA A 106 17.00 -0.32 -21.23
C ALA A 106 15.90 0.64 -21.72
N GLN A 107 14.64 0.45 -21.28
CA GLN A 107 13.54 1.37 -21.60
C GLN A 107 13.78 2.76 -20.98
N ILE A 108 14.23 2.85 -19.73
CA ILE A 108 14.59 4.12 -19.07
C ILE A 108 15.67 4.84 -19.88
N GLU A 109 16.78 4.18 -20.21
CA GLU A 109 17.88 4.75 -20.98
C GLU A 109 17.46 5.21 -22.39
N GLN A 110 16.57 4.43 -23.03
CA GLN A 110 15.98 4.80 -24.32
C GLN A 110 15.16 6.10 -24.24
N GLN A 111 14.33 6.23 -23.20
CA GLN A 111 13.51 7.43 -23.03
C GLN A 111 14.38 8.67 -22.71
N LEU A 112 15.42 8.53 -21.91
CA LEU A 112 16.37 9.61 -21.66
C LEU A 112 17.10 10.03 -22.94
N SER A 113 17.45 9.06 -23.80
CA SER A 113 18.09 9.32 -25.10
C SER A 113 17.12 9.98 -26.11
N ALA A 114 15.83 9.80 -25.95
CA ALA A 114 14.78 10.45 -26.76
C ALA A 114 14.52 11.92 -26.36
N ASN A 115 15.25 12.45 -25.36
CA ASN A 115 15.15 13.82 -24.86
C ASN A 115 13.74 14.20 -24.39
N VAL A 116 13.12 13.35 -23.56
CA VAL A 116 11.84 13.66 -22.90
C VAL A 116 11.97 14.82 -21.92
N ASP A 117 10.90 15.57 -21.69
CA ASP A 117 10.89 16.74 -20.81
C ASP A 117 10.81 16.35 -19.31
N ALA A 118 10.29 15.18 -19.00
CA ALA A 118 10.31 14.56 -17.67
C ALA A 118 10.20 13.04 -17.77
N ILE A 119 10.68 12.35 -16.74
CA ILE A 119 10.54 10.91 -16.62
C ILE A 119 9.95 10.51 -15.27
N VAL A 120 8.96 9.62 -15.31
CA VAL A 120 8.30 9.00 -14.15
C VAL A 120 8.57 7.50 -14.21
N VAL A 121 9.04 6.91 -13.13
CA VAL A 121 9.39 5.48 -13.10
C VAL A 121 8.75 4.78 -11.90
N ALA A 122 8.15 3.62 -12.14
CA ALA A 122 7.84 2.63 -11.09
C ALA A 122 8.92 1.54 -11.14
N PRO A 123 9.93 1.54 -10.27
CA PRO A 123 11.07 0.63 -10.39
C PRO A 123 10.68 -0.85 -10.20
N CYS A 124 11.09 -1.73 -11.11
CA CYS A 124 11.12 -3.18 -10.85
C CYS A 124 12.12 -3.53 -9.76
N GLU A 125 13.30 -2.85 -9.78
CA GLU A 125 14.32 -2.90 -8.74
C GLU A 125 14.84 -1.48 -8.50
N SER A 126 14.79 -1.03 -7.25
CA SER A 126 15.01 0.37 -6.88
C SER A 126 16.42 0.86 -7.21
N SER A 127 17.46 0.06 -6.95
CA SER A 127 18.84 0.50 -7.16
C SER A 127 19.22 0.52 -8.65
N ALA A 128 18.73 -0.42 -9.44
CA ALA A 128 18.95 -0.45 -10.89
C ALA A 128 18.31 0.75 -11.59
N ALA A 129 17.05 1.06 -11.24
CA ALA A 129 16.34 2.21 -11.78
C ALA A 129 17.01 3.54 -11.37
N ALA A 130 17.41 3.67 -10.08
CA ALA A 130 18.15 4.85 -9.61
C ALA A 130 19.47 5.05 -10.37
N GLY A 131 20.21 3.96 -10.61
CA GLY A 131 21.44 4.00 -11.40
C GLY A 131 21.22 4.49 -12.82
N ALA A 132 20.18 3.99 -13.51
CA ALA A 132 19.81 4.41 -14.86
C ALA A 132 19.34 5.87 -14.94
N LEU A 133 18.68 6.37 -13.86
CA LEU A 133 18.13 7.72 -13.81
C LEU A 133 19.14 8.77 -13.34
N ALA A 134 20.22 8.39 -12.67
CA ALA A 134 21.21 9.32 -12.12
C ALA A 134 21.74 10.35 -13.14
N PRO A 135 22.00 9.98 -14.43
CA PRO A 135 22.43 10.94 -15.43
C PRO A 135 21.42 12.04 -15.80
N ALA A 136 20.12 11.85 -15.45
CA ALA A 136 19.03 12.80 -15.74
C ALA A 136 18.86 13.85 -14.64
N ILE A 137 19.39 13.60 -13.43
CA ILE A 137 19.25 14.50 -12.28
C ILE A 137 19.83 15.88 -12.59
N GLY A 138 19.03 16.91 -12.27
CA GLY A 138 19.37 18.30 -12.54
C GLY A 138 19.23 18.73 -14.01
N LYS A 139 18.81 17.83 -14.91
CA LYS A 139 18.57 18.15 -16.32
C LYS A 139 17.08 18.18 -16.65
N ILE A 140 16.33 17.21 -16.17
CA ILE A 140 14.88 17.09 -16.30
C ILE A 140 14.27 16.65 -14.95
N PRO A 141 12.97 16.86 -14.71
CA PRO A 141 12.28 16.26 -13.58
C PRO A 141 12.34 14.73 -13.63
N VAL A 142 12.75 14.12 -12.50
CA VAL A 142 12.79 12.67 -12.30
C VAL A 142 11.89 12.33 -11.13
N LEU A 143 10.80 11.58 -11.37
CA LEU A 143 9.83 11.19 -10.36
C LEU A 143 9.76 9.67 -10.25
N PHE A 144 9.43 9.21 -9.04
CA PHE A 144 9.00 7.84 -8.84
C PHE A 144 7.50 7.77 -8.62
N VAL A 145 6.87 6.68 -9.04
CA VAL A 145 5.47 6.38 -8.83
C VAL A 145 5.30 4.98 -8.27
N ASP A 146 4.36 4.77 -7.34
CA ASP A 146 4.06 3.49 -6.68
C ASP A 146 5.22 2.95 -5.81
N THR A 147 6.38 2.76 -6.38
CA THR A 147 7.59 2.26 -5.71
C THR A 147 8.67 3.34 -5.73
N ASP A 148 9.20 3.66 -4.57
CA ASP A 148 10.25 4.66 -4.42
C ASP A 148 11.65 4.05 -4.59
N ALA A 149 12.62 4.90 -4.88
CA ALA A 149 14.04 4.56 -4.87
C ALA A 149 14.88 5.70 -4.25
N GLU A 150 15.97 5.31 -3.59
CA GLU A 150 16.95 6.27 -3.08
C GLU A 150 17.74 6.87 -4.25
N LEU A 151 17.45 8.13 -4.56
CA LEU A 151 18.13 8.89 -5.60
C LEU A 151 18.18 10.36 -5.20
N GLU A 152 19.34 10.84 -4.85
CA GLU A 152 19.54 12.24 -4.47
C GLU A 152 19.20 13.16 -5.65
N GLY A 153 18.41 14.19 -5.40
CA GLY A 153 17.98 15.14 -6.42
C GLY A 153 16.76 14.70 -7.24
N LYS A 154 16.13 13.54 -6.95
CA LYS A 154 14.81 13.22 -7.53
C LYS A 154 13.83 14.33 -7.19
N THR A 155 12.85 14.55 -8.08
CA THR A 155 11.85 15.61 -7.93
C THR A 155 10.80 15.26 -6.89
N SER A 156 10.22 14.05 -6.96
CA SER A 156 9.16 13.60 -6.07
C SER A 156 8.97 12.09 -6.14
N PHE A 157 8.29 11.55 -5.12
CA PHE A 157 7.67 10.23 -5.13
C PHE A 157 6.16 10.38 -4.99
N VAL A 158 5.38 9.71 -5.84
CA VAL A 158 3.92 9.66 -5.78
C VAL A 158 3.48 8.23 -5.49
N GLY A 159 2.91 7.99 -4.32
CA GLY A 159 2.56 6.61 -3.98
C GLY A 159 1.93 6.42 -2.61
N THR A 160 1.63 5.17 -2.30
CA THR A 160 1.03 4.73 -1.04
C THR A 160 2.09 4.59 0.06
N GLY A 161 1.76 5.00 1.28
CA GLY A 161 2.52 4.62 2.48
C GLY A 161 2.35 3.12 2.74
N ASN A 162 3.20 2.30 2.11
CA ASN A 162 3.02 0.84 2.04
C ASN A 162 2.98 0.15 3.40
N LYS A 163 3.81 0.59 4.35
CA LYS A 163 3.85 0.01 5.70
C LYS A 163 2.56 0.28 6.48
N GLU A 164 2.12 1.53 6.50
CA GLU A 164 0.90 1.98 7.18
C GLU A 164 -0.34 1.36 6.54
N ALA A 165 -0.37 1.29 5.22
CA ALA A 165 -1.46 0.67 4.48
C ALA A 165 -1.57 -0.83 4.78
N ALA A 166 -0.45 -1.57 4.75
CA ALA A 166 -0.41 -2.99 5.09
C ALA A 166 -0.85 -3.24 6.55
N ALA A 167 -0.48 -2.35 7.48
CA ALA A 167 -0.91 -2.45 8.87
C ALA A 167 -2.44 -2.45 9.04
N LEU A 168 -3.22 -1.85 8.10
CA LEU A 168 -4.68 -1.94 8.12
C LEU A 168 -5.15 -3.39 7.99
N GLY A 169 -4.55 -4.15 7.07
CA GLY A 169 -4.86 -5.57 6.86
C GLY A 169 -4.45 -6.44 8.04
N GLY A 170 -3.25 -6.23 8.56
CA GLY A 170 -2.76 -6.99 9.72
C GLY A 170 -3.60 -6.72 10.97
N LYS A 171 -3.94 -5.45 11.23
CA LYS A 171 -4.84 -5.10 12.33
C LYS A 171 -6.23 -5.74 12.16
N TYR A 172 -6.81 -5.69 10.97
CA TYR A 172 -8.11 -6.30 10.70
C TYR A 172 -8.09 -7.81 10.95
N ILE A 173 -7.06 -8.52 10.53
CA ILE A 173 -6.91 -9.96 10.78
C ILE A 173 -6.71 -10.23 12.27
N ALA A 174 -5.93 -9.42 12.98
CA ALA A 174 -5.75 -9.56 14.42
C ALA A 174 -7.07 -9.38 15.18
N ASP A 175 -7.88 -8.38 14.81
CA ASP A 175 -9.21 -8.17 15.39
C ASP A 175 -10.17 -9.35 15.09
N LYS A 176 -10.04 -9.98 13.92
CA LYS A 176 -10.89 -11.13 13.52
C LYS A 176 -10.51 -12.46 14.20
N LEU A 177 -9.22 -12.73 14.34
CA LEU A 177 -8.75 -13.99 14.92
C LEU A 177 -8.64 -13.93 16.44
N GLY A 178 -8.34 -12.77 17.01
CA GLY A 178 -8.02 -12.60 18.42
C GLY A 178 -6.65 -13.16 18.81
N LYS A 179 -6.27 -12.95 20.06
CA LYS A 179 -4.96 -13.38 20.58
C LYS A 179 -4.74 -14.89 20.45
N GLY A 180 -3.55 -15.28 20.03
CA GLY A 180 -3.16 -16.67 19.80
C GLY A 180 -3.50 -17.18 18.40
N GLY A 181 -4.09 -16.35 17.54
CA GLY A 181 -4.27 -16.69 16.13
C GLY A 181 -2.93 -16.91 15.42
N LYS A 182 -2.99 -17.61 14.28
CA LYS A 182 -1.83 -17.98 13.48
C LYS A 182 -2.00 -17.55 12.03
N ALA A 183 -1.00 -16.88 11.48
CA ALA A 183 -0.99 -16.39 10.11
C ALA A 183 0.32 -16.73 9.40
N VAL A 184 0.29 -16.68 8.08
CA VAL A 184 1.48 -16.66 7.22
C VAL A 184 1.47 -15.40 6.36
N CYS A 185 2.64 -15.01 5.88
CA CYS A 185 2.76 -13.94 4.90
C CYS A 185 3.32 -14.49 3.59
N ILE A 186 2.70 -14.13 2.46
CA ILE A 186 3.28 -14.37 1.14
C ILE A 186 3.75 -13.01 0.62
N CYS A 187 5.07 -12.76 0.74
CA CYS A 187 5.67 -11.51 0.31
C CYS A 187 5.88 -11.47 -1.20
N GLY A 188 6.18 -10.30 -1.73
CA GLY A 188 6.49 -10.08 -3.14
C GLY A 188 7.92 -10.53 -3.51
N GLN A 189 8.46 -9.91 -4.53
CA GLN A 189 9.83 -10.15 -4.96
C GLN A 189 10.82 -9.70 -3.86
N LEU A 190 11.84 -10.51 -3.62
CA LEU A 190 12.87 -10.18 -2.62
C LEU A 190 13.71 -8.99 -3.11
N GLY A 191 14.02 -8.07 -2.19
CA GLY A 191 14.77 -6.84 -2.51
C GLY A 191 13.92 -5.72 -3.10
N GLU A 192 12.62 -5.92 -3.24
CA GLU A 192 11.68 -4.88 -3.66
C GLU A 192 11.21 -4.06 -2.44
N ALA A 193 11.35 -2.73 -2.51
CA ALA A 193 11.04 -1.83 -1.39
C ALA A 193 9.57 -1.91 -0.93
N THR A 194 8.62 -2.06 -1.87
CA THR A 194 7.20 -2.22 -1.53
C THR A 194 6.94 -3.55 -0.82
N SER A 195 7.60 -4.63 -1.26
CA SER A 195 7.49 -5.95 -0.65
C SER A 195 7.96 -5.92 0.81
N GLU A 196 9.12 -5.33 1.07
CA GLU A 196 9.67 -5.22 2.42
C GLU A 196 8.80 -4.33 3.33
N SER A 197 8.33 -3.20 2.81
CA SER A 197 7.49 -2.26 3.56
C SER A 197 6.13 -2.87 3.93
N ARG A 198 5.44 -3.53 2.98
CA ARG A 198 4.17 -4.21 3.24
C ARG A 198 4.34 -5.35 4.23
N LEU A 199 5.38 -6.16 4.06
CA LEU A 199 5.69 -7.25 4.99
C LEU A 199 5.94 -6.75 6.42
N SER A 200 6.71 -5.66 6.57
CA SER A 200 6.94 -5.00 7.87
C SER A 200 5.61 -4.56 8.51
N GLY A 201 4.74 -3.88 7.75
CA GLY A 201 3.44 -3.44 8.23
C GLY A 201 2.54 -4.59 8.69
N TYR A 202 2.48 -5.66 7.91
CA TYR A 202 1.74 -6.87 8.28
C TYR A 202 2.27 -7.50 9.57
N LYS A 203 3.58 -7.80 9.63
CA LYS A 203 4.19 -8.46 10.79
C LYS A 203 4.00 -7.67 12.08
N GLU A 204 4.36 -6.39 12.07
CA GLU A 204 4.25 -5.54 13.25
C GLU A 204 2.81 -5.44 13.77
N SER A 205 1.82 -5.31 12.86
CA SER A 205 0.41 -5.19 13.25
C SER A 205 -0.19 -6.53 13.72
N LEU A 206 0.19 -7.65 13.11
CA LEU A 206 -0.21 -8.98 13.56
C LEU A 206 0.36 -9.29 14.94
N GLU A 207 1.66 -9.08 15.14
CA GLU A 207 2.35 -9.32 16.42
C GLU A 207 1.79 -8.44 17.55
N ALA A 208 1.54 -7.15 17.26
CA ALA A 208 0.88 -6.23 18.19
C ALA A 208 -0.52 -6.71 18.60
N GLY A 209 -1.25 -7.36 17.68
CA GLY A 209 -2.54 -7.99 17.94
C GLY A 209 -2.47 -9.36 18.61
N GLY A 210 -1.25 -9.89 18.86
CA GLY A 210 -1.04 -11.20 19.49
C GLY A 210 -1.20 -12.38 18.53
N ILE A 211 -1.03 -12.16 17.23
CA ILE A 211 -1.04 -13.19 16.18
C ILE A 211 0.39 -13.69 15.96
N THR A 212 0.55 -14.99 15.87
CA THR A 212 1.83 -15.62 15.53
C THR A 212 1.98 -15.72 14.02
N VAL A 213 3.02 -15.11 13.45
CA VAL A 213 3.40 -15.33 12.05
C VAL A 213 4.23 -16.61 11.98
N LEU A 214 3.65 -17.68 11.42
CA LEU A 214 4.28 -19.01 11.34
C LEU A 214 5.45 -19.00 10.36
N ASP A 215 5.29 -18.36 9.21
CA ASP A 215 6.32 -18.27 8.18
C ASP A 215 6.07 -17.11 7.21
N THR A 216 7.10 -16.82 6.41
CA THR A 216 7.04 -15.84 5.33
C THR A 216 7.78 -16.38 4.12
N LEU A 217 7.10 -16.54 3.00
CA LEU A 217 7.68 -16.98 1.73
C LEU A 217 7.34 -15.99 0.60
N SER A 218 8.17 -15.97 -0.44
CA SER A 218 7.93 -15.11 -1.60
C SER A 218 7.01 -15.78 -2.63
N GLY A 219 6.01 -15.06 -3.09
CA GLY A 219 5.15 -15.39 -4.22
C GLY A 219 5.55 -14.71 -5.52
N GLN A 220 6.66 -13.94 -5.52
CA GLN A 220 7.22 -13.27 -6.70
C GLN A 220 6.20 -12.40 -7.46
N ASN A 221 5.26 -11.79 -6.76
CA ASN A 221 4.19 -10.90 -7.29
C ASN A 221 3.21 -11.56 -8.27
N THR A 222 3.22 -12.88 -8.46
CA THR A 222 2.39 -13.57 -9.46
C THR A 222 1.50 -14.64 -8.84
N ALA A 223 0.34 -14.89 -9.45
CA ALA A 223 -0.64 -15.86 -8.95
C ALA A 223 -0.11 -17.31 -8.99
N ASP A 224 0.55 -17.71 -10.07
CA ASP A 224 1.09 -19.06 -10.25
C ASP A 224 2.17 -19.41 -9.22
N LYS A 225 3.09 -18.47 -8.95
CA LYS A 225 4.14 -18.65 -7.93
C LYS A 225 3.55 -18.67 -6.53
N SER A 226 2.60 -17.78 -6.27
CA SER A 226 1.93 -17.69 -4.97
C SER A 226 1.08 -18.91 -4.67
N MET A 227 0.45 -19.50 -5.69
CA MET A 227 -0.26 -20.77 -5.56
C MET A 227 0.68 -21.89 -5.09
N ALA A 228 1.82 -22.08 -5.76
CA ALA A 228 2.82 -23.07 -5.36
C ALA A 228 3.40 -22.78 -3.95
N THR A 229 3.62 -21.50 -3.63
CA THR A 229 4.06 -21.06 -2.30
C THR A 229 3.03 -21.39 -1.22
N MET A 230 1.74 -21.18 -1.49
CA MET A 230 0.67 -21.52 -0.54
C MET A 230 0.54 -23.03 -0.35
N GLU A 231 0.69 -23.84 -1.40
CA GLU A 231 0.71 -25.31 -1.29
C GLU A 231 1.84 -25.79 -0.36
N ASP A 232 3.05 -25.21 -0.49
CA ASP A 232 4.16 -25.49 0.42
C ASP A 232 3.82 -25.13 1.87
N LEU A 233 3.25 -23.93 2.11
CA LEU A 233 2.83 -23.49 3.43
C LEU A 233 1.77 -24.39 4.04
N LEU A 234 0.76 -24.83 3.26
CA LEU A 234 -0.28 -25.75 3.73
C LEU A 234 0.31 -27.13 4.11
N ALA A 235 1.30 -27.60 3.35
CA ALA A 235 1.98 -28.87 3.65
C ALA A 235 2.86 -28.77 4.92
N ARG A 236 3.49 -27.62 5.16
CA ARG A 236 4.37 -27.39 6.34
C ARG A 236 3.59 -27.13 7.62
N PHE A 237 2.42 -26.53 7.54
CA PHE A 237 1.58 -26.13 8.67
C PHE A 237 0.16 -26.68 8.56
N PRO A 238 -0.04 -28.01 8.53
CA PRO A 238 -1.34 -28.63 8.27
C PRO A 238 -2.35 -28.24 9.37
N ASN A 239 -3.47 -27.63 8.94
CA ASN A 239 -4.56 -27.14 9.79
C ASN A 239 -4.16 -26.05 10.82
N GLU A 240 -3.00 -25.40 10.67
CA GLU A 240 -2.57 -24.35 11.60
C GLU A 240 -2.81 -22.95 11.06
N ILE A 241 -2.80 -22.76 9.74
CA ILE A 241 -2.93 -21.46 9.11
C ILE A 241 -4.40 -21.00 9.19
N GLN A 242 -4.62 -19.84 9.81
CA GLN A 242 -5.94 -19.22 9.93
C GLN A 242 -6.07 -17.98 9.04
N ALA A 243 -4.95 -17.33 8.70
CA ALA A 243 -4.93 -16.21 7.78
C ALA A 243 -3.66 -16.19 6.93
N VAL A 244 -3.78 -15.57 5.75
CA VAL A 244 -2.68 -15.28 4.82
C VAL A 244 -2.74 -13.80 4.45
N LEU A 245 -1.62 -13.10 4.63
CA LEU A 245 -1.47 -11.71 4.20
C LEU A 245 -0.53 -11.67 3.01
N CYS A 246 -1.05 -11.21 1.89
CA CYS A 246 -0.42 -11.30 0.58
C CYS A 246 0.15 -9.94 0.16
N HIS A 247 1.25 -9.98 -0.60
CA HIS A 247 1.90 -8.79 -1.11
C HIS A 247 0.97 -7.94 -1.98
N ASN A 248 0.26 -8.60 -2.90
CA ASN A 248 -0.69 -7.97 -3.82
C ASN A 248 -1.89 -8.89 -4.08
N ASP A 249 -2.83 -8.44 -4.89
CA ASP A 249 -4.04 -9.19 -5.22
C ASP A 249 -3.76 -10.42 -6.09
N ASP A 250 -2.81 -10.37 -7.01
CA ASP A 250 -2.40 -11.55 -7.79
C ASP A 250 -1.87 -12.65 -6.86
N THR A 251 -1.06 -12.27 -5.85
CA THR A 251 -0.58 -13.17 -4.80
C THR A 251 -1.74 -13.76 -3.98
N ALA A 252 -2.74 -12.94 -3.63
CA ALA A 252 -3.92 -13.40 -2.88
C ALA A 252 -4.80 -14.35 -3.69
N ILE A 253 -4.96 -14.09 -4.98
CA ILE A 253 -5.69 -14.96 -5.92
C ILE A 253 -4.99 -16.31 -6.01
N GLY A 254 -3.66 -16.34 -6.15
CA GLY A 254 -2.89 -17.59 -6.16
C GLY A 254 -3.03 -18.39 -4.87
N ALA A 255 -2.93 -17.72 -3.71
CA ALA A 255 -3.13 -18.36 -2.42
C ALA A 255 -4.56 -18.92 -2.26
N GLN A 256 -5.57 -18.20 -2.73
CA GLN A 256 -6.96 -18.63 -2.72
C GLN A 256 -7.18 -19.88 -3.60
N GLN A 257 -6.57 -19.91 -4.79
CA GLN A 257 -6.64 -21.07 -5.69
C GLN A 257 -6.04 -22.32 -5.06
N ALA A 258 -4.89 -22.19 -4.37
CA ALA A 258 -4.29 -23.30 -3.63
C ALA A 258 -5.22 -23.82 -2.52
N CYS A 259 -5.85 -22.92 -1.76
CA CYS A 259 -6.82 -23.31 -0.73
C CYS A 259 -8.03 -24.03 -1.34
N GLU A 260 -8.59 -23.52 -2.43
CA GLU A 260 -9.75 -24.11 -3.11
C GLU A 260 -9.43 -25.52 -3.65
N GLN A 261 -8.26 -25.73 -4.27
CA GLN A 261 -7.84 -27.04 -4.76
C GLN A 261 -7.63 -28.07 -3.64
N ASN A 262 -7.28 -27.61 -2.45
CA ASN A 262 -7.13 -28.47 -1.26
C ASN A 262 -8.42 -28.59 -0.43
N GLY A 263 -9.55 -28.01 -0.89
CA GLY A 263 -10.83 -28.07 -0.19
C GLY A 263 -10.85 -27.28 1.11
N ILE A 264 -10.02 -26.22 1.23
CA ILE A 264 -9.87 -25.36 2.41
C ILE A 264 -10.60 -24.04 2.14
N ASP A 265 -11.60 -23.72 2.95
CA ASP A 265 -12.45 -22.54 2.80
C ASP A 265 -12.48 -21.60 4.02
N ASN A 266 -11.78 -21.96 5.08
CA ASN A 266 -11.80 -21.26 6.35
C ASN A 266 -10.59 -20.34 6.61
N ILE A 267 -9.63 -20.28 5.70
CA ILE A 267 -8.48 -19.39 5.80
C ILE A 267 -8.85 -17.98 5.30
N LYS A 268 -8.56 -16.98 6.12
CA LYS A 268 -8.80 -15.55 5.79
C LYS A 268 -7.65 -15.01 4.96
N ILE A 269 -7.91 -14.61 3.74
CA ILE A 269 -6.88 -14.13 2.81
C ILE A 269 -7.07 -12.64 2.57
N ILE A 270 -6.01 -11.86 2.81
CA ILE A 270 -5.95 -10.41 2.54
C ILE A 270 -4.99 -10.15 1.39
N GLY A 271 -5.47 -9.45 0.37
CA GLY A 271 -4.70 -8.93 -0.74
C GLY A 271 -4.25 -7.48 -0.54
N PHE A 272 -3.67 -6.93 -1.60
CA PHE A 272 -3.28 -5.54 -1.67
C PHE A 272 -3.42 -5.09 -3.14
N ASP A 273 -3.88 -3.92 -3.43
CA ASP A 273 -4.07 -3.17 -4.67
C ASP A 273 -5.52 -2.72 -4.87
N GLY A 274 -6.52 -3.57 -4.55
CA GLY A 274 -7.94 -3.29 -4.82
C GLY A 274 -8.32 -3.57 -6.27
N ASN A 275 -7.70 -4.56 -6.90
CA ASN A 275 -8.04 -4.98 -8.26
C ASN A 275 -9.48 -5.50 -8.31
N LYS A 276 -10.18 -5.20 -9.39
CA LYS A 276 -11.56 -5.66 -9.58
C LYS A 276 -11.69 -7.18 -9.42
N SER A 277 -10.73 -7.94 -9.97
CA SER A 277 -10.66 -9.40 -9.87
C SER A 277 -10.66 -9.89 -8.41
N ALA A 278 -9.88 -9.25 -7.54
CA ALA A 278 -9.85 -9.58 -6.11
C ALA A 278 -11.14 -9.14 -5.39
N VAL A 279 -11.67 -7.97 -5.74
CA VAL A 279 -12.92 -7.47 -5.14
C VAL A 279 -14.11 -8.35 -5.50
N ASP A 280 -14.16 -8.88 -6.71
CA ASP A 280 -15.17 -9.89 -7.11
C ASP A 280 -15.06 -11.16 -6.24
N LEU A 281 -13.86 -11.61 -5.91
CA LEU A 281 -13.65 -12.74 -4.99
C LEU A 281 -14.03 -12.41 -3.54
N ILE A 282 -13.87 -11.17 -3.09
CA ILE A 282 -14.36 -10.71 -1.79
C ILE A 282 -15.89 -10.78 -1.73
N LEU A 283 -16.58 -10.30 -2.77
CA LEU A 283 -18.04 -10.39 -2.86
C LEU A 283 -18.51 -11.85 -2.89
N ALA A 284 -17.77 -12.72 -3.56
CA ALA A 284 -18.03 -14.17 -3.59
C ALA A 284 -17.70 -14.89 -2.26
N GLY A 285 -17.07 -14.19 -1.29
CA GLY A 285 -16.65 -14.76 -0.01
C GLY A 285 -15.42 -15.67 -0.09
N LYS A 286 -14.64 -15.58 -1.17
CA LYS A 286 -13.41 -16.34 -1.40
C LYS A 286 -12.16 -15.63 -0.89
N LEU A 287 -12.17 -14.30 -0.80
CA LEU A 287 -11.18 -13.49 -0.10
C LEU A 287 -11.84 -12.74 1.06
N GLU A 288 -11.09 -12.50 2.12
CA GLU A 288 -11.56 -11.72 3.28
C GLU A 288 -11.53 -10.21 2.98
N GLY A 289 -10.53 -9.75 2.24
CA GLY A 289 -10.38 -8.34 1.87
C GLY A 289 -9.14 -8.05 1.04
N THR A 290 -8.99 -6.79 0.66
CA THR A 290 -7.79 -6.24 0.03
C THR A 290 -7.54 -4.82 0.51
N ILE A 291 -6.28 -4.40 0.54
CA ILE A 291 -5.88 -3.01 0.78
C ILE A 291 -5.86 -2.29 -0.57
N ALA A 292 -6.94 -1.59 -0.87
CA ALA A 292 -7.05 -0.86 -2.13
C ALA A 292 -6.15 0.36 -2.12
N GLN A 293 -5.30 0.44 -3.13
CA GLN A 293 -4.58 1.65 -3.53
C GLN A 293 -5.51 2.49 -4.45
N GLN A 294 -5.01 3.61 -4.94
CA GLN A 294 -5.73 4.40 -5.95
C GLN A 294 -4.85 4.52 -7.20
N PRO A 295 -4.66 3.43 -7.96
CA PRO A 295 -3.68 3.38 -9.06
C PRO A 295 -3.97 4.38 -10.17
N PHE A 296 -5.23 4.60 -10.53
CA PHE A 296 -5.60 5.65 -11.49
C PHE A 296 -5.15 7.03 -11.01
N GLN A 297 -5.47 7.38 -9.76
CA GLN A 297 -5.08 8.66 -9.17
C GLN A 297 -3.57 8.80 -9.08
N MET A 298 -2.88 7.72 -8.76
CA MET A 298 -1.42 7.66 -8.68
C MET A 298 -0.76 7.99 -10.02
N GLY A 299 -1.22 7.38 -11.11
CA GLY A 299 -0.75 7.69 -12.47
C GLY A 299 -1.04 9.13 -12.88
N TYR A 300 -2.28 9.60 -12.62
CA TYR A 300 -2.66 10.98 -12.91
C TYR A 300 -1.79 12.00 -12.17
N MET A 301 -1.65 11.86 -10.86
CA MET A 301 -0.88 12.78 -10.00
C MET A 301 0.61 12.77 -10.33
N ALA A 302 1.16 11.62 -10.75
CA ALA A 302 2.56 11.53 -11.14
C ALA A 302 2.85 12.35 -12.41
N VAL A 303 1.97 12.26 -13.42
CA VAL A 303 2.07 13.08 -14.64
C VAL A 303 1.81 14.56 -14.34
N GLU A 304 0.81 14.87 -13.51
CA GLU A 304 0.54 16.24 -13.05
C GLU A 304 1.75 16.86 -12.35
N ALA A 305 2.40 16.11 -11.43
CA ALA A 305 3.59 16.57 -10.73
C ALA A 305 4.76 16.79 -11.68
N ALA A 306 4.92 15.93 -12.68
CA ALA A 306 5.93 16.11 -13.73
C ALA A 306 5.71 17.41 -14.52
N VAL A 307 4.47 17.67 -14.97
CA VAL A 307 4.10 18.90 -15.70
C VAL A 307 4.34 20.16 -14.85
N LYS A 308 3.88 20.15 -13.60
CA LYS A 308 4.13 21.26 -12.66
C LYS A 308 5.61 21.53 -12.48
N SER A 309 6.42 20.47 -12.34
CA SER A 309 7.87 20.62 -12.21
C SER A 309 8.52 21.18 -13.46
N ILE A 310 8.11 20.76 -14.68
CA ILE A 310 8.59 21.33 -15.95
C ILE A 310 8.28 22.83 -16.00
N ASN A 311 7.12 23.26 -15.50
CA ASN A 311 6.71 24.67 -15.43
C ASN A 311 7.41 25.46 -14.32
N GLY A 312 8.32 24.84 -13.56
CA GLY A 312 9.09 25.49 -12.49
C GLY A 312 8.32 25.64 -11.18
N GLU A 313 7.19 24.95 -11.01
CA GLU A 313 6.45 24.93 -9.76
C GLU A 313 7.20 24.06 -8.73
N LYS A 314 7.09 24.43 -7.46
CA LYS A 314 7.65 23.63 -6.37
C LYS A 314 6.75 22.40 -6.12
N ILE A 315 7.36 21.22 -6.16
CA ILE A 315 6.70 19.95 -5.89
C ILE A 315 7.15 19.42 -4.53
N ASP A 316 6.20 18.84 -3.78
CA ASP A 316 6.52 18.18 -2.52
C ASP A 316 7.37 16.92 -2.78
N PRO A 317 8.37 16.63 -1.94
CA PRO A 317 9.23 15.45 -2.12
C PRO A 317 8.47 14.12 -2.10
N VAL A 318 7.33 14.07 -1.42
CA VAL A 318 6.42 12.92 -1.36
C VAL A 318 4.99 13.43 -1.54
N ILE A 319 4.28 12.83 -2.48
CA ILE A 319 2.85 13.06 -2.73
C ILE A 319 2.11 11.79 -2.33
N PRO A 320 1.51 11.76 -1.12
CA PRO A 320 0.88 10.55 -0.62
C PRO A 320 -0.45 10.27 -1.33
N VAL A 321 -0.63 9.01 -1.74
CA VAL A 321 -1.89 8.49 -2.24
C VAL A 321 -2.49 7.57 -1.18
N PRO A 322 -3.66 7.90 -0.60
CA PRO A 322 -4.22 7.15 0.50
C PRO A 322 -4.69 5.76 0.05
N ALA A 323 -4.57 4.78 0.96
CA ALA A 323 -5.10 3.44 0.79
C ALA A 323 -6.26 3.18 1.75
N LYS A 324 -7.13 2.22 1.40
CA LYS A 324 -8.27 1.81 2.22
C LYS A 324 -8.44 0.31 2.23
N LEU A 325 -8.87 -0.26 3.35
CA LEU A 325 -9.25 -1.67 3.43
C LEU A 325 -10.63 -1.86 2.77
N ILE A 326 -10.68 -2.77 1.80
CA ILE A 326 -11.91 -3.25 1.17
C ILE A 326 -12.23 -4.63 1.73
N THR A 327 -13.44 -4.77 2.26
CA THR A 327 -14.03 -6.00 2.74
C THR A 327 -15.39 -6.17 2.08
N LYS A 328 -16.10 -7.25 2.38
CA LYS A 328 -17.43 -7.49 1.83
C LYS A 328 -18.41 -6.32 2.09
N ASP A 329 -18.22 -5.58 3.20
CA ASP A 329 -19.12 -4.50 3.60
C ASP A 329 -19.09 -3.27 2.68
N ASN A 330 -17.95 -3.01 2.02
CA ASN A 330 -17.75 -1.85 1.15
C ASN A 330 -17.29 -2.19 -0.28
N ALA A 331 -17.18 -3.47 -0.61
CA ALA A 331 -16.68 -3.95 -1.91
C ALA A 331 -17.53 -3.45 -3.09
N GLN A 332 -18.86 -3.50 -2.99
CA GLN A 332 -19.72 -3.05 -4.09
C GLN A 332 -19.59 -1.54 -4.35
N ALA A 333 -19.58 -0.74 -3.30
CA ALA A 333 -19.40 0.71 -3.44
C ALA A 333 -18.03 1.06 -4.06
N TYR A 334 -17.00 0.27 -3.73
CA TYR A 334 -15.68 0.43 -4.33
C TYR A 334 -15.66 0.05 -5.82
N LEU A 335 -16.34 -1.02 -6.24
CA LEU A 335 -16.48 -1.36 -7.67
C LEU A 335 -17.20 -0.28 -8.46
N ASP A 336 -18.23 0.33 -7.88
CA ASP A 336 -18.95 1.43 -8.51
C ASP A 336 -18.04 2.66 -8.68
N GLU A 337 -17.16 2.93 -7.71
CA GLU A 337 -16.12 3.96 -7.80
C GLU A 337 -15.13 3.66 -8.93
N LEU A 338 -14.56 2.44 -9.00
CA LEU A 338 -13.66 2.02 -10.08
C LEU A 338 -14.30 2.16 -11.46
N ALA A 339 -15.55 1.74 -11.61
CA ALA A 339 -16.27 1.84 -12.87
C ALA A 339 -16.51 3.29 -13.32
N SER A 340 -16.56 4.24 -12.40
CA SER A 340 -16.69 5.67 -12.71
C SER A 340 -15.39 6.30 -13.23
N MET A 341 -14.24 5.77 -12.82
CA MET A 341 -12.91 6.25 -13.22
C MET A 341 -12.50 5.76 -14.62
N SER A 342 -13.14 4.69 -15.12
CA SER A 342 -12.82 4.08 -16.42
C SER A 342 -13.65 4.64 -17.59
N LYS A 343 -14.44 5.67 -17.34
CA LYS A 343 -15.28 6.38 -18.34
C LYS A 343 -14.68 7.73 -18.72
#